data_0ad11141bf2075f3a1597d3c018b60b9
#
_entry.id   0ad11141bf2075f3a1597d3c018b60b9
#
_cell.length_a   1.000
_cell.length_b   1.000
_cell.length_c   1.000
_cell.angle_alpha   90.00
_cell.angle_beta   90.00
_cell.angle_gamma   90.00
#
_symmetry.space_group_name_H-M   'P 1'
#
loop_
_entity.id
_entity.type
_entity.pdbx_description
1 polymer ?
#
loop_
_entity_poly.entity_id
_entity_poly.type
_entity_poly.pdbx_seq_one_letter_code
_entity_poly.pdbx_strand_id
1 'polypeptide(L)'
;MSHDVNEPSGGEAAELLAQDPAAGVDAFLQLCEDRDLVTAQRCMRDDVQLFWPGGARYASLNDMVAGAAGRYRWVKKHRDDYAVGVDARGQTVVTSRGRLYGENLHGVAFDDVRYVDVFVIEDGLIVEQHVWNDFALSDVLTRTEAN
;
A
#
# COMPACT_ATOMS: atom_id res chain seq x y z
N MET A 1 27.83 -7.85 16.21
CA MET A 1 26.66 -7.00 15.95
C MET A 1 25.68 -7.78 15.11
N SER A 2 24.53 -8.04 15.63
CA SER A 2 23.53 -8.79 14.87
C SER A 2 22.55 -7.82 14.22
N HIS A 3 22.31 -8.05 12.96
CA HIS A 3 21.25 -7.37 12.24
C HIS A 3 20.19 -8.39 11.92
N ASP A 4 18.95 -8.04 12.07
CA ASP A 4 17.89 -8.82 11.50
C ASP A 4 17.84 -8.52 10.01
N VAL A 5 18.52 -9.36 9.24
CA VAL A 5 18.66 -9.17 7.79
C VAL A 5 17.41 -9.59 7.02
N ASN A 6 16.41 -10.14 7.70
CA ASN A 6 15.21 -10.64 7.05
C ASN A 6 14.05 -9.65 7.06
N GLU A 7 14.16 -8.58 7.84
CA GLU A 7 13.13 -7.56 7.92
C GLU A 7 13.65 -6.24 7.38
N PRO A 8 12.97 -5.66 6.37
CA PRO A 8 13.39 -4.36 5.86
C PRO A 8 13.18 -3.29 6.93
N SER A 9 14.17 -2.46 7.13
CA SER A 9 14.06 -1.25 7.93
C SER A 9 13.60 -0.09 7.05
N GLY A 10 13.22 1.04 7.64
CA GLY A 10 12.92 2.25 6.88
C GLY A 10 14.10 2.69 6.02
N GLY A 11 15.34 2.50 6.51
CA GLY A 11 16.54 2.79 5.74
C GLY A 11 16.70 1.87 4.54
N GLU A 12 16.45 0.57 4.71
CA GLU A 12 16.54 -0.40 3.61
C GLU A 12 15.49 -0.13 2.54
N ALA A 13 14.23 0.09 2.93
CA ALA A 13 13.17 0.38 1.98
C ALA A 13 13.45 1.69 1.24
N ALA A 14 13.91 2.74 1.92
CA ALA A 14 14.26 4.01 1.31
C ALA A 14 15.42 3.87 0.33
N GLU A 15 16.45 3.08 0.67
CA GLU A 15 17.55 2.80 -0.26
C GLU A 15 17.04 2.07 -1.51
N LEU A 16 16.16 1.08 -1.35
CA LEU A 16 15.56 0.38 -2.46
C LEU A 16 14.74 1.30 -3.35
N LEU A 17 13.97 2.21 -2.76
CA LEU A 17 13.19 3.18 -3.55
C LEU A 17 14.07 3.99 -4.50
N ALA A 18 15.30 4.30 -4.11
CA ALA A 18 16.25 5.03 -4.96
C ALA A 18 16.91 4.14 -6.00
N GLN A 19 17.20 2.89 -5.67
CA GLN A 19 18.00 1.99 -6.51
C GLN A 19 17.17 1.04 -7.35
N ASP A 20 16.09 0.50 -6.78
CA ASP A 20 15.17 -0.42 -7.42
C ASP A 20 13.77 -0.08 -6.95
N PRO A 21 13.10 0.87 -7.64
CA PRO A 21 11.82 1.40 -7.16
C PRO A 21 10.74 0.34 -6.93
N ALA A 22 10.64 -0.68 -7.76
CA ALA A 22 9.65 -1.74 -7.56
C ALA A 22 9.93 -2.53 -6.28
N ALA A 23 11.19 -2.90 -6.03
CA ALA A 23 11.58 -3.59 -4.79
C ALA A 23 11.34 -2.69 -3.58
N GLY A 24 11.60 -1.39 -3.71
CA GLY A 24 11.34 -0.42 -2.64
C GLY A 24 9.87 -0.30 -2.29
N VAL A 25 9.00 -0.26 -3.30
CA VAL A 25 7.56 -0.24 -3.10
C VAL A 25 7.08 -1.54 -2.46
N ASP A 26 7.61 -2.68 -2.88
CA ASP A 26 7.25 -3.96 -2.28
C ASP A 26 7.64 -4.01 -0.80
N ALA A 27 8.83 -3.55 -0.45
CA ALA A 27 9.27 -3.46 0.94
C ALA A 27 8.37 -2.51 1.74
N PHE A 28 8.01 -1.37 1.17
CA PHE A 28 7.09 -0.43 1.80
C PHE A 28 5.72 -1.06 2.07
N LEU A 29 5.16 -1.75 1.08
CA LEU A 29 3.85 -2.41 1.23
C LEU A 29 3.90 -3.51 2.29
N GLN A 30 5.02 -4.22 2.40
CA GLN A 30 5.21 -5.22 3.44
C GLN A 30 5.22 -4.57 4.83
N LEU A 31 5.89 -3.44 4.99
CA LEU A 31 5.87 -2.69 6.26
C LEU A 31 4.45 -2.26 6.64
N CYS A 32 3.67 -1.80 5.66
CA CYS A 32 2.28 -1.42 5.89
C CYS A 32 1.43 -2.63 6.30
N GLU A 33 1.62 -3.76 5.65
CA GLU A 33 0.92 -5.01 5.97
C GLU A 33 1.25 -5.49 7.37
N ASP A 34 2.51 -5.37 7.78
CA ASP A 34 2.99 -5.72 9.12
C ASP A 34 2.60 -4.69 10.17
N ARG A 35 1.97 -3.60 9.77
CA ARG A 35 1.58 -2.48 10.64
C ARG A 35 2.77 -1.77 11.30
N ASP A 36 3.94 -1.84 10.68
CA ASP A 36 5.08 -1.02 11.06
C ASP A 36 4.98 0.35 10.37
N LEU A 37 4.00 1.13 10.81
CA LEU A 37 3.66 2.40 10.15
C LEU A 37 4.72 3.48 10.39
N VAL A 38 5.45 3.41 11.50
CA VAL A 38 6.54 4.35 11.78
C VAL A 38 7.65 4.19 10.74
N THR A 39 8.07 2.96 10.50
CA THR A 39 9.11 2.67 9.51
C THR A 39 8.63 2.96 8.09
N ALA A 40 7.39 2.56 7.77
CA ALA A 40 6.80 2.81 6.45
C ALA A 40 6.70 4.32 6.16
N GLN A 41 6.29 5.12 7.14
CA GLN A 41 6.15 6.57 6.97
C GLN A 41 7.48 7.24 6.60
N ARG A 42 8.61 6.68 7.01
CA ARG A 42 9.93 7.19 6.65
C ARG A 42 10.27 7.04 5.18
N CYS A 43 9.55 6.19 4.46
CA CYS A 43 9.68 6.05 3.00
C CYS A 43 8.97 7.17 2.26
N MET A 44 8.20 8.00 2.95
CA MET A 44 7.38 9.05 2.39
C MET A 44 7.94 10.42 2.74
N ARG A 45 7.79 11.36 1.79
CA ARG A 45 8.12 12.75 2.04
C ARG A 45 7.09 13.34 3.01
N ASP A 46 7.50 14.34 3.80
CA ASP A 46 6.64 14.93 4.83
C ASP A 46 5.33 15.49 4.28
N ASP A 47 5.34 15.95 3.03
CA ASP A 47 4.16 16.51 2.36
C ASP A 47 3.45 15.49 1.46
N VAL A 48 3.67 14.19 1.67
CA VAL A 48 3.06 13.13 0.87
C VAL A 48 1.53 13.28 0.84
N GLN A 49 0.96 12.94 -0.31
CA GLN A 49 -0.49 12.93 -0.48
C GLN A 49 -0.95 11.52 -0.82
N LEU A 50 -1.91 11.02 -0.05
CA LEU A 50 -2.50 9.70 -0.22
C LEU A 50 -3.91 9.87 -0.75
N PHE A 51 -4.18 9.27 -1.92
CA PHE A 51 -5.48 9.36 -2.58
C PHE A 51 -6.13 7.98 -2.56
N TRP A 52 -7.28 7.89 -1.93
CA TRP A 52 -8.03 6.65 -1.75
C TRP A 52 -9.32 6.64 -2.55
N PRO A 53 -9.93 5.47 -2.78
CA PRO A 53 -11.17 5.39 -3.55
C PRO A 53 -12.26 6.31 -2.99
N GLY A 54 -13.08 6.85 -3.90
CA GLY A 54 -14.16 7.76 -3.52
C GLY A 54 -13.72 9.19 -3.24
N GLY A 55 -12.48 9.55 -3.61
CA GLY A 55 -11.96 10.90 -3.43
C GLY A 55 -11.44 11.19 -2.03
N ALA A 56 -11.30 10.18 -1.17
CA ALA A 56 -10.72 10.36 0.16
C ALA A 56 -9.23 10.70 0.03
N ARG A 57 -8.75 11.62 0.88
CA ARG A 57 -7.35 12.04 0.90
C ARG A 57 -6.82 11.99 2.32
N TYR A 58 -5.57 11.55 2.45
CA TYR A 58 -4.90 11.47 3.75
C TYR A 58 -3.50 12.08 3.65
N ALA A 59 -3.06 12.67 4.75
CA ALA A 59 -1.72 13.27 4.84
C ALA A 59 -0.68 12.31 5.44
N SER A 60 -1.11 11.19 6.01
CA SER A 60 -0.23 10.22 6.64
C SER A 60 -0.84 8.82 6.63
N LEU A 61 0.01 7.82 6.84
CA LEU A 61 -0.44 6.43 6.98
C LEU A 61 -1.33 6.24 8.21
N ASN A 62 -1.03 6.92 9.31
CA ASN A 62 -1.87 6.84 10.51
C ASN A 62 -3.28 7.35 10.23
N ASP A 63 -3.40 8.46 9.51
CA ASP A 63 -4.71 9.00 9.12
C ASP A 63 -5.46 8.04 8.21
N MET A 64 -4.76 7.41 7.27
CA MET A 64 -5.35 6.44 6.36
C MET A 64 -5.87 5.22 7.13
N VAL A 65 -5.08 4.67 8.03
CA VAL A 65 -5.49 3.51 8.83
C VAL A 65 -6.70 3.85 9.69
N ALA A 66 -6.72 5.04 10.30
CA ALA A 66 -7.88 5.51 11.07
C ALA A 66 -9.12 5.64 10.20
N GLY A 67 -8.98 6.13 8.96
CA GLY A 67 -10.09 6.26 8.02
C GLY A 67 -10.62 4.92 7.52
N ALA A 68 -9.79 3.87 7.52
CA ALA A 68 -10.18 2.53 7.11
C ALA A 68 -10.70 1.67 8.28
N ALA A 69 -10.57 2.14 9.51
CA ALA A 69 -11.00 1.40 10.69
C ALA A 69 -12.49 1.09 10.64
N GLY A 70 -12.86 -0.12 11.04
CA GLY A 70 -14.26 -0.56 11.08
C GLY A 70 -14.83 -1.05 9.75
N ARG A 71 -14.02 -1.15 8.70
CA ARG A 71 -14.48 -1.64 7.40
C ARG A 71 -14.27 -3.15 7.22
N TYR A 72 -13.23 -3.69 7.83
CA TYR A 72 -12.85 -5.11 7.74
C TYR A 72 -12.04 -5.47 8.98
N ARG A 73 -11.86 -6.77 9.22
CA ARG A 73 -11.00 -7.22 10.32
C ARG A 73 -9.53 -7.09 9.94
N TRP A 74 -9.18 -7.58 8.76
CA TRP A 74 -7.83 -7.43 8.21
C TRP A 74 -7.88 -7.58 6.69
N VAL A 75 -6.90 -6.98 6.03
CA VAL A 75 -6.71 -7.06 4.58
C VAL A 75 -5.23 -7.16 4.27
N LYS A 76 -4.90 -8.04 3.36
CA LYS A 76 -3.55 -8.19 2.80
C LYS A 76 -3.60 -8.22 1.29
N LYS A 77 -2.44 -8.17 0.64
CA LYS A 77 -2.31 -8.09 -0.81
C LYS A 77 -1.55 -9.29 -1.36
N HIS A 78 -2.11 -9.91 -2.38
CA HIS A 78 -1.31 -10.66 -3.33
C HIS A 78 -0.75 -9.64 -4.30
N ARG A 79 0.51 -9.30 -4.17
CA ARG A 79 1.20 -8.30 -5.01
C ARG A 79 1.71 -9.02 -6.26
N ASP A 80 0.82 -9.10 -7.26
CA ASP A 80 1.03 -9.99 -8.41
C ASP A 80 2.00 -9.42 -9.43
N ASP A 81 2.06 -8.10 -9.58
CA ASP A 81 2.82 -7.49 -10.66
C ASP A 81 3.21 -6.04 -10.35
N TYR A 82 4.36 -5.63 -10.86
CA TYR A 82 4.87 -4.25 -10.78
C TYR A 82 5.25 -3.74 -12.15
N ALA A 83 5.00 -2.47 -12.39
CA ALA A 83 5.52 -1.76 -13.55
C ALA A 83 6.20 -0.48 -13.09
N VAL A 84 7.32 -0.15 -13.71
CA VAL A 84 8.07 1.06 -13.41
C VAL A 84 8.19 1.90 -14.68
N GLY A 85 7.91 3.18 -14.53
CA GLY A 85 8.01 4.13 -15.64
C GLY A 85 8.33 5.52 -15.15
N VAL A 86 8.11 6.49 -16.04
CA VAL A 86 8.37 7.90 -15.77
C VAL A 86 7.15 8.68 -16.24
N ASP A 87 6.67 9.61 -15.42
CA ASP A 87 5.54 10.45 -15.79
C ASP A 87 5.98 11.66 -16.66
N ALA A 88 5.01 12.48 -17.06
CA ALA A 88 5.26 13.63 -17.91
C ALA A 88 6.17 14.68 -17.25
N ARG A 89 6.30 14.65 -15.92
CA ARG A 89 7.17 15.57 -15.16
C ARG A 89 8.57 15.02 -14.93
N GLY A 90 8.84 13.79 -15.42
CA GLY A 90 10.12 13.13 -15.20
C GLY A 90 10.25 12.40 -13.85
N GLN A 91 9.17 12.26 -13.11
CA GLN A 91 9.17 11.54 -11.84
C GLN A 91 9.02 10.03 -12.06
N THR A 92 9.68 9.25 -11.22
CA THR A 92 9.53 7.79 -11.25
C THR A 92 8.14 7.40 -10.77
N VAL A 93 7.50 6.50 -11.51
CA VAL A 93 6.18 5.98 -11.17
C VAL A 93 6.26 4.46 -11.07
N VAL A 94 5.76 3.91 -9.97
CA VAL A 94 5.64 2.47 -9.77
C VAL A 94 4.17 2.13 -9.63
N THR A 95 3.72 1.17 -10.43
CA THR A 95 2.37 0.63 -10.34
C THR A 95 2.45 -0.77 -9.74
N SER A 96 1.69 -1.00 -8.67
CA SER A 96 1.52 -2.30 -8.04
C SER A 96 0.12 -2.81 -8.32
N ARG A 97 -0.01 -3.98 -8.88
CA ARG A 97 -1.30 -4.60 -9.23
C ARG A 97 -1.42 -5.96 -8.58
N GLY A 98 -2.63 -6.29 -8.17
CA GLY A 98 -2.89 -7.61 -7.61
C GLY A 98 -4.29 -7.72 -7.07
N ARG A 99 -4.41 -8.50 -6.02
CA ARG A 99 -5.69 -8.85 -5.41
C ARG A 99 -5.62 -8.69 -3.91
N LEU A 100 -6.67 -8.11 -3.34
CA LEU A 100 -6.84 -8.02 -1.90
C LEU A 100 -7.53 -9.30 -1.42
N TYR A 101 -7.10 -9.78 -0.26
CA TYR A 101 -7.73 -10.88 0.46
C TYR A 101 -7.76 -10.55 1.93
N GLY A 102 -8.69 -11.15 2.66
CA GLY A 102 -8.79 -10.86 4.08
C GLY A 102 -10.04 -11.44 4.70
N GLU A 103 -10.50 -10.78 5.75
CA GLU A 103 -11.69 -11.17 6.50
C GLU A 103 -12.52 -9.92 6.82
N ASN A 104 -13.81 -9.99 6.52
CA ASN A 104 -14.71 -8.88 6.81
C ASN A 104 -15.13 -8.85 8.28
N LEU A 105 -15.93 -7.85 8.67
CA LEU A 105 -16.37 -7.69 10.07
C LEU A 105 -17.31 -8.79 10.54
N HIS A 106 -17.89 -9.57 9.62
CA HIS A 106 -18.76 -10.71 9.95
C HIS A 106 -17.99 -12.03 10.05
N GLY A 107 -16.67 -12.00 9.95
CA GLY A 107 -15.85 -13.21 10.00
C GLY A 107 -15.80 -13.99 8.71
N VAL A 108 -16.24 -13.40 7.58
CA VAL A 108 -16.25 -14.06 6.28
C VAL A 108 -14.96 -13.72 5.52
N ALA A 109 -14.23 -14.75 5.12
CA ALA A 109 -13.03 -14.60 4.32
C ALA A 109 -13.41 -14.14 2.90
N PHE A 110 -12.57 -13.29 2.32
CA PHE A 110 -12.72 -12.87 0.93
C PHE A 110 -11.37 -12.90 0.22
N ASP A 111 -11.43 -13.03 -1.09
CA ASP A 111 -10.30 -13.03 -2.00
C ASP A 111 -10.74 -12.38 -3.32
N ASP A 112 -9.79 -12.18 -4.24
CA ASP A 112 -10.06 -11.71 -5.61
C ASP A 112 -10.63 -10.29 -5.72
N VAL A 113 -10.41 -9.42 -4.76
CA VAL A 113 -10.73 -8.01 -4.90
C VAL A 113 -9.55 -7.32 -5.59
N ARG A 114 -9.73 -6.88 -6.83
CA ARG A 114 -8.63 -6.28 -7.59
C ARG A 114 -8.21 -4.93 -6.99
N TYR A 115 -6.92 -4.66 -7.02
CA TYR A 115 -6.38 -3.36 -6.63
C TYR A 115 -5.33 -2.89 -7.63
N VAL A 116 -5.17 -1.59 -7.69
CA VAL A 116 -4.03 -0.92 -8.32
C VAL A 116 -3.60 0.20 -7.40
N ASP A 117 -2.33 0.18 -7.03
CA ASP A 117 -1.70 1.29 -6.33
C ASP A 117 -0.68 1.92 -7.26
N VAL A 118 -0.69 3.24 -7.35
CA VAL A 118 0.30 4.00 -8.14
C VAL A 118 1.09 4.88 -7.19
N PHE A 119 2.41 4.73 -7.23
CA PHE A 119 3.33 5.49 -6.38
C PHE A 119 4.14 6.44 -7.26
N VAL A 120 4.17 7.71 -6.87
CA VAL A 120 5.07 8.68 -7.47
C VAL A 120 6.23 8.89 -6.52
N ILE A 121 7.45 8.73 -7.04
CA ILE A 121 8.69 8.76 -6.26
C ILE A 121 9.56 9.90 -6.78
N GLU A 122 10.05 10.73 -5.86
CA GLU A 122 10.96 11.83 -6.16
C GLU A 122 12.08 11.82 -5.13
N ASP A 123 13.32 11.88 -5.60
CA ASP A 123 14.51 11.86 -4.75
C ASP A 123 14.53 10.68 -3.76
N GLY A 124 14.06 9.52 -4.21
CA GLY A 124 14.04 8.30 -3.40
C GLY A 124 12.96 8.23 -2.34
N LEU A 125 12.00 9.16 -2.35
CA LEU A 125 10.88 9.18 -1.41
C LEU A 125 9.55 9.13 -2.15
N ILE A 126 8.57 8.47 -1.55
CA ILE A 126 7.21 8.45 -2.06
C ILE A 126 6.59 9.82 -1.80
N VAL A 127 6.10 10.47 -2.84
CA VAL A 127 5.45 11.79 -2.74
C VAL A 127 3.95 11.73 -2.97
N GLU A 128 3.47 10.70 -3.68
CA GLU A 128 2.05 10.45 -3.87
C GLU A 128 1.80 8.94 -3.91
N GLN A 129 0.67 8.54 -3.38
CA GLN A 129 0.13 7.19 -3.55
C GLN A 129 -1.33 7.30 -3.94
N HIS A 130 -1.68 6.67 -5.05
CA HIS A 130 -3.05 6.63 -5.56
C HIS A 130 -3.55 5.19 -5.49
N VAL A 131 -4.71 4.98 -4.91
CA VAL A 131 -5.27 3.65 -4.67
C VAL A 131 -6.60 3.50 -5.35
N TRP A 132 -6.75 2.43 -6.13
CA TRP A 132 -8.02 1.99 -6.70
C TRP A 132 -8.24 0.53 -6.34
N ASN A 133 -9.47 0.18 -6.02
CA ASN A 133 -9.84 -1.20 -5.77
C ASN A 133 -11.34 -1.41 -6.00
N ASP A 134 -11.72 -2.68 -6.06
CA ASP A 134 -13.09 -3.08 -6.37
C ASP A 134 -13.97 -3.28 -5.12
N PHE A 135 -13.55 -2.83 -3.94
CA PHE A 135 -14.36 -3.04 -2.73
C PHE A 135 -15.79 -2.49 -2.87
N ALA A 136 -15.93 -1.31 -3.45
CA ALA A 136 -17.24 -0.68 -3.58
C ALA A 136 -18.15 -1.40 -4.58
N LEU A 137 -17.59 -2.10 -5.55
CA LEU A 137 -18.33 -2.83 -6.57
C LEU A 137 -18.62 -4.27 -6.16
N SER A 138 -17.92 -4.79 -5.16
CA SER A 138 -18.10 -6.14 -4.66
C SER A 138 -18.91 -6.11 -3.36
N ASP A 139 -19.47 -7.24 -2.98
CA ASP A 139 -20.20 -7.39 -1.74
C ASP A 139 -19.36 -7.99 -0.60
N VAL A 140 -18.06 -8.13 -0.80
CA VAL A 140 -17.21 -8.89 0.12
C VAL A 140 -17.18 -8.31 1.53
N LEU A 141 -17.30 -6.98 1.68
CA LEU A 141 -17.28 -6.35 3.00
C LEU A 141 -18.59 -6.47 3.76
N THR A 142 -19.70 -6.70 3.07
CA THR A 142 -21.04 -6.81 3.67
C THR A 142 -21.56 -8.24 3.74
N ARG A 143 -20.85 -9.17 3.13
CA ARG A 143 -21.25 -10.57 3.07
C ARG A 143 -21.26 -11.19 4.47
N THR A 144 -22.36 -11.90 4.82
CA THR A 144 -22.49 -12.57 6.11
C THR A 144 -22.27 -14.08 6.01
N GLU A 145 -22.18 -14.61 4.78
CA GLU A 145 -21.93 -16.03 4.51
C GLU A 145 -20.94 -16.16 3.38
N ALA A 146 -20.08 -17.18 3.47
CA ALA A 146 -19.18 -17.52 2.37
C ALA A 146 -19.99 -18.11 1.20
N ASN A 147 -19.63 -17.74 -0.04
CA ASN A 147 -20.21 -18.32 -1.22
C ASN A 147 -19.52 -19.62 -1.62
#